data_3158c2e5ab48f07d37fa7112c2790f3b
#
_entry.id   3158c2e5ab48f07d37fa7112c2790f3b
#
_cell.length_a   1.000
_cell.length_b   1.000
_cell.length_c   1.000
_cell.angle_alpha   90.00
_cell.angle_beta   90.00
_cell.angle_gamma   90.00
#
_symmetry.space_group_name_H-M   'P 1'
#
loop_
_entity.id
_entity.type
_entity.pdbx_description
1 polymer ?
#
loop_
_entity_poly.entity_id
_entity_poly.type
_entity_poly.pdbx_seq_one_letter_code
_entity_poly.pdbx_strand_id
1 'polypeptide(L)'
;MIMHKGIKILAVLVFISAAVILLFKISKGVDVKTATVQRQPFLITVTATSTGTIKAETEARISSQRTGRITKLLFDEGTFVDNKKVIAELDSEEEYLNLKLAEATLQKAKAILSETDKRLKRAKELIKAGYISEAELDLTEKEHAVADASVKEAENSLAIAKLNYSYSFIRSPINGVVTARFVELGDTIVKGNIMGTVVSIDSLYVEGFIDEADISKVSIGKEVNITMDAYQDRVFKGVVYRVSPVVTGGKQETRTFEVRARLKEMPPAIKPGMSAEVEVIVDKADNALIVPSQAVIERNGNSFIYVVKDSKARLVQVKTGRSNWTYTEVLSGISEGDEVIINPDTPKLRDGARVKRK
;
A
#
# COMPACT_ATOMS: atom_id res chain seq x y z
N MET A 1 73.83 52.08 43.06
CA MET A 1 73.93 50.65 42.60
C MET A 1 72.70 49.79 42.93
N ILE A 2 71.64 50.30 43.62
CA ILE A 2 70.47 49.57 44.03
C ILE A 2 69.34 49.70 42.99
N MET A 3 69.24 50.77 42.20
CA MET A 3 68.16 51.06 41.27
C MET A 3 68.22 50.18 39.98
N HIS A 4 69.43 49.73 39.56
CA HIS A 4 69.55 48.83 38.38
C HIS A 4 69.15 47.35 38.63
N LYS A 5 69.21 46.90 39.90
CA LYS A 5 68.74 45.53 40.24
C LYS A 5 67.25 45.42 40.24
N GLY A 6 66.51 46.46 40.67
CA GLY A 6 65.08 46.48 40.68
C GLY A 6 64.44 46.42 39.29
N ILE A 7 65.06 47.14 38.29
CA ILE A 7 64.60 47.14 36.90
C ILE A 7 64.77 45.77 36.24
N LYS A 8 65.87 45.06 36.53
CA LYS A 8 66.13 43.71 36.01
C LYS A 8 65.12 42.65 36.56
N ILE A 9 64.82 42.78 37.85
CA ILE A 9 63.79 41.85 38.49
C ILE A 9 62.45 42.14 37.93
N LEU A 10 61.99 43.36 37.70
CA LEU A 10 60.74 43.73 37.10
C LEU A 10 60.63 43.23 35.64
N ALA A 11 61.72 43.38 34.85
CA ALA A 11 61.74 42.85 33.48
C ALA A 11 61.63 41.32 33.40
N VAL A 12 62.24 40.57 34.33
CA VAL A 12 62.14 39.11 34.43
C VAL A 12 60.74 38.71 34.82
N LEU A 13 60.10 39.42 35.78
CA LEU A 13 58.70 39.14 36.17
C LEU A 13 57.66 39.39 35.02
N VAL A 14 57.91 40.49 34.27
CA VAL A 14 57.07 40.77 33.08
C VAL A 14 57.26 39.71 32.00
N PHE A 15 58.53 39.24 31.81
CA PHE A 15 58.78 38.17 30.83
C PHE A 15 58.21 36.84 31.26
N ILE A 16 58.23 36.48 32.54
CA ILE A 16 57.63 35.29 33.12
C ILE A 16 56.09 35.39 33.02
N SER A 17 55.52 36.56 33.35
CA SER A 17 54.08 36.77 33.23
C SER A 17 53.61 36.71 31.77
N ALA A 18 54.35 37.28 30.83
CA ALA A 18 54.09 37.20 29.40
C ALA A 18 54.20 35.74 28.88
N ALA A 19 55.23 35.01 29.35
CA ALA A 19 55.38 33.58 29.02
C ALA A 19 54.26 32.72 29.58
N VAL A 20 53.81 32.99 30.81
CA VAL A 20 52.67 32.30 31.43
C VAL A 20 51.39 32.64 30.69
N ILE A 21 51.15 33.88 30.32
CA ILE A 21 49.92 34.27 29.51
C ILE A 21 50.01 33.64 28.13
N LEU A 22 51.19 33.57 27.51
CA LEU A 22 51.36 32.88 26.23
C LEU A 22 51.12 31.38 26.33
N LEU A 23 51.58 30.71 27.39
CA LEU A 23 51.31 29.32 27.68
C LEU A 23 49.81 29.05 27.96
N PHE A 24 49.14 29.97 28.65
CA PHE A 24 47.69 29.90 28.90
C PHE A 24 46.86 30.12 27.61
N LYS A 25 47.35 30.99 26.71
CA LYS A 25 46.69 31.23 25.39
C LYS A 25 46.87 30.04 24.43
N ILE A 26 47.98 29.30 24.54
CA ILE A 26 48.25 28.08 23.77
C ILE A 26 47.45 26.87 24.30
N SER A 27 46.91 26.93 25.53
CA SER A 27 46.20 25.86 26.22
C SER A 27 44.68 25.78 25.94
N LYS A 28 44.14 26.76 25.21
CA LYS A 28 42.69 26.71 24.87
C LYS A 28 42.47 25.70 23.74
N GLY A 29 42.03 24.49 24.08
CA GLY A 29 41.60 23.51 23.10
C GLY A 29 40.39 24.00 22.31
N VAL A 30 40.23 23.53 21.10
CA VAL A 30 39.04 23.77 20.26
C VAL A 30 37.89 22.98 20.85
N ASP A 31 36.76 23.64 21.13
CA ASP A 31 35.57 22.95 21.62
C ASP A 31 34.95 22.12 20.49
N VAL A 32 34.84 20.83 20.70
CA VAL A 32 34.30 19.86 19.72
C VAL A 32 33.22 18.99 20.34
N LYS A 33 32.25 18.59 19.51
CA LYS A 33 31.31 17.53 19.84
C LYS A 33 31.88 16.23 19.33
N THR A 34 31.75 15.17 20.11
CA THR A 34 32.29 13.87 19.74
C THR A 34 31.22 12.78 19.79
N ALA A 35 31.44 11.73 19.03
CA ALA A 35 30.69 10.50 19.10
C ALA A 35 31.62 9.29 19.17
N THR A 36 31.26 8.29 19.92
CA THR A 36 32.01 7.03 19.98
C THR A 36 31.60 6.13 18.83
N VAL A 37 32.56 5.61 18.12
CA VAL A 37 32.38 4.66 17.03
C VAL A 37 31.94 3.32 17.61
N GLN A 38 30.81 2.81 17.11
CA GLN A 38 30.22 1.56 17.57
C GLN A 38 29.86 0.68 16.39
N ARG A 39 29.83 -0.65 16.62
CA ARG A 39 29.26 -1.58 15.69
C ARG A 39 27.80 -1.81 16.02
N GLN A 40 26.95 -1.64 15.02
CA GLN A 40 25.52 -1.90 15.16
C GLN A 40 24.88 -2.30 13.83
N PRO A 41 23.68 -2.87 13.87
CA PRO A 41 22.90 -3.10 12.66
C PRO A 41 22.66 -1.78 11.93
N PHE A 42 22.92 -1.77 10.63
CA PHE A 42 22.80 -0.59 9.79
C PHE A 42 21.90 -0.87 8.60
N LEU A 43 20.83 -0.10 8.48
CA LEU A 43 19.85 -0.20 7.41
C LEU A 43 20.03 0.93 6.42
N ILE A 44 20.08 0.59 5.15
CA ILE A 44 19.96 1.55 4.06
C ILE A 44 18.54 1.50 3.57
N THR A 45 17.89 2.63 3.64
CA THR A 45 16.48 2.76 3.25
C THR A 45 16.31 3.76 2.12
N VAL A 46 15.30 3.53 1.31
CA VAL A 46 14.78 4.50 0.35
C VAL A 46 13.38 4.87 0.82
N THR A 47 13.22 6.13 1.20
CA THR A 47 11.93 6.66 1.64
C THR A 47 11.11 7.08 0.43
N ALA A 48 9.81 6.85 0.47
CA ALA A 48 8.90 7.37 -0.54
C ALA A 48 8.97 8.90 -0.60
N THR A 49 8.97 9.44 -1.81
CA THR A 49 9.12 10.89 -2.06
C THR A 49 7.92 11.69 -1.58
N SER A 50 6.76 11.05 -1.46
CA SER A 50 5.52 11.63 -0.95
C SER A 50 4.83 10.68 0.02
N THR A 51 3.99 11.24 0.86
CA THR A 51 3.10 10.45 1.73
C THR A 51 2.27 9.48 0.89
N GLY A 52 2.38 8.21 1.19
CA GLY A 52 1.61 7.15 0.56
C GLY A 52 0.19 7.06 1.15
N THR A 53 -0.61 6.19 0.58
CA THR A 53 -2.00 5.99 0.99
C THR A 53 -2.30 4.51 1.12
N ILE A 54 -3.08 4.15 2.13
CA ILE A 54 -3.63 2.80 2.27
C ILE A 54 -4.78 2.64 1.28
N LYS A 55 -4.70 1.62 0.44
CA LYS A 55 -5.72 1.28 -0.53
C LYS A 55 -6.20 -0.16 -0.37
N ALA A 56 -7.41 -0.40 -0.80
CA ALA A 56 -7.94 -1.76 -0.93
C ALA A 56 -7.51 -2.37 -2.26
N GLU A 57 -7.15 -3.65 -2.26
CA GLU A 57 -6.82 -4.39 -3.49
C GLU A 57 -8.03 -4.50 -4.42
N THR A 58 -9.23 -4.61 -3.82
CA THR A 58 -10.48 -4.74 -4.56
C THR A 58 -11.44 -3.63 -4.16
N GLU A 59 -11.82 -2.86 -5.15
CA GLU A 59 -12.89 -1.86 -5.09
C GLU A 59 -13.94 -2.21 -6.15
N ALA A 60 -15.20 -2.14 -5.79
CA ALA A 60 -16.29 -2.43 -6.69
C ALA A 60 -17.42 -1.40 -6.57
N ARG A 61 -18.04 -1.09 -7.71
CA ARG A 61 -19.18 -0.20 -7.78
C ARG A 61 -20.48 -0.99 -7.71
N ILE A 62 -21.37 -0.59 -6.83
CA ILE A 62 -22.74 -1.11 -6.79
C ILE A 62 -23.50 -0.39 -7.89
N SER A 63 -24.03 -1.13 -8.86
CA SER A 63 -24.81 -0.54 -9.94
C SER A 63 -26.13 -1.30 -10.13
N SER A 64 -27.17 -0.58 -10.59
CA SER A 64 -28.44 -1.19 -10.93
C SER A 64 -28.37 -1.92 -12.27
N GLN A 65 -28.97 -3.11 -12.34
CA GLN A 65 -29.08 -3.89 -13.58
C GLN A 65 -30.41 -3.65 -14.31
N ARG A 66 -31.33 -2.88 -13.71
CA ARG A 66 -32.59 -2.46 -14.31
C ARG A 66 -32.98 -1.04 -13.88
N THR A 67 -33.92 -0.46 -14.60
CA THR A 67 -34.55 0.80 -14.21
C THR A 67 -35.67 0.53 -13.20
N GLY A 68 -35.78 1.37 -12.15
CA GLY A 68 -36.85 1.27 -11.16
C GLY A 68 -36.67 2.26 -10.02
N ARG A 69 -37.71 2.44 -9.21
CA ARG A 69 -37.69 3.28 -8.01
C ARG A 69 -37.19 2.46 -6.82
N ILE A 70 -36.35 3.04 -5.99
CA ILE A 70 -35.85 2.41 -4.76
C ILE A 70 -36.96 2.40 -3.72
N THR A 71 -37.38 1.20 -3.31
CA THR A 71 -38.39 1.00 -2.27
C THR A 71 -37.79 0.65 -0.91
N LYS A 72 -36.57 0.08 -0.91
CA LYS A 72 -35.79 -0.14 0.32
C LYS A 72 -34.32 0.14 0.06
N LEU A 73 -33.66 0.77 1.04
CA LEU A 73 -32.24 1.05 1.03
C LEU A 73 -31.68 0.59 2.38
N LEU A 74 -30.79 -0.43 2.35
CA LEU A 74 -30.30 -1.14 3.52
C LEU A 74 -28.78 -0.97 3.70
N PHE A 75 -28.16 -0.02 3.03
CA PHE A 75 -26.74 0.30 3.16
C PHE A 75 -26.53 1.80 3.30
N ASP A 76 -25.48 2.15 4.00
CA ASP A 76 -25.00 3.52 4.16
C ASP A 76 -23.48 3.55 4.22
N GLU A 77 -22.87 4.74 4.11
CA GLU A 77 -21.42 4.91 4.22
C GLU A 77 -20.93 4.37 5.56
N GLY A 78 -19.81 3.65 5.53
CA GLY A 78 -19.24 2.96 6.69
C GLY A 78 -19.89 1.63 7.04
N THR A 79 -20.98 1.24 6.39
CA THR A 79 -21.65 -0.06 6.65
C THR A 79 -20.90 -1.20 5.98
N PHE A 80 -20.71 -2.30 6.70
CA PHE A 80 -20.24 -3.55 6.11
C PHE A 80 -21.37 -4.25 5.34
N VAL A 81 -21.11 -4.60 4.10
CA VAL A 81 -22.02 -5.31 3.21
C VAL A 81 -21.46 -6.67 2.81
N ASP A 82 -22.35 -7.66 2.75
CA ASP A 82 -22.06 -9.02 2.31
C ASP A 82 -22.64 -9.21 0.90
N ASN A 83 -21.87 -9.82 0.00
CA ASN A 83 -22.29 -10.09 -1.37
C ASN A 83 -23.52 -11.01 -1.51
N LYS A 84 -23.89 -11.72 -0.45
CA LYS A 84 -25.08 -12.60 -0.40
C LYS A 84 -26.34 -11.88 0.02
N LYS A 85 -26.22 -10.77 0.77
CA LYS A 85 -27.37 -10.03 1.31
C LYS A 85 -27.89 -8.99 0.33
N VAL A 86 -29.20 -8.81 0.32
CA VAL A 86 -29.85 -7.71 -0.39
C VAL A 86 -29.55 -6.42 0.36
N ILE A 87 -29.06 -5.41 -0.36
CA ILE A 87 -28.70 -4.09 0.18
C ILE A 87 -29.63 -2.98 -0.32
N ALA A 88 -30.36 -3.21 -1.41
CA ALA A 88 -31.43 -2.32 -1.85
C ALA A 88 -32.49 -3.13 -2.63
N GLU A 89 -33.73 -2.67 -2.58
CA GLU A 89 -34.84 -3.22 -3.35
C GLU A 89 -35.44 -2.14 -4.24
N LEU A 90 -35.69 -2.50 -5.49
CA LEU A 90 -36.43 -1.65 -6.42
C LEU A 90 -37.89 -2.11 -6.42
N ASP A 91 -38.79 -1.23 -6.84
CA ASP A 91 -40.17 -1.58 -7.12
C ASP A 91 -40.17 -2.75 -8.10
N SER A 92 -40.75 -3.86 -7.68
CA SER A 92 -40.67 -5.14 -8.39
C SER A 92 -42.05 -5.75 -8.70
N GLU A 93 -43.11 -4.97 -8.56
CA GLU A 93 -44.49 -5.49 -8.73
C GLU A 93 -44.73 -6.02 -10.15
N GLU A 94 -44.32 -5.25 -11.16
CA GLU A 94 -44.43 -5.63 -12.57
C GLU A 94 -43.65 -6.92 -12.88
N GLU A 95 -42.39 -7.01 -12.43
CA GLU A 95 -41.56 -8.21 -12.66
C GLU A 95 -42.10 -9.43 -11.92
N TYR A 96 -42.63 -9.24 -10.73
CA TYR A 96 -43.28 -10.30 -9.99
C TYR A 96 -44.52 -10.88 -10.75
N LEU A 97 -45.33 -9.98 -11.31
CA LEU A 97 -46.49 -10.40 -12.12
C LEU A 97 -46.06 -11.11 -13.42
N ASN A 98 -45.02 -10.60 -14.10
CA ASN A 98 -44.41 -11.21 -15.26
C ASN A 98 -43.86 -12.61 -14.95
N LEU A 99 -43.20 -12.77 -13.80
CA LEU A 99 -42.74 -14.06 -13.31
C LEU A 99 -43.92 -15.04 -13.11
N LYS A 100 -45.02 -14.59 -12.48
CA LYS A 100 -46.21 -15.40 -12.28
C LYS A 100 -46.89 -15.83 -13.59
N LEU A 101 -46.93 -14.94 -14.58
CA LEU A 101 -47.42 -15.22 -15.92
C LEU A 101 -46.59 -16.31 -16.62
N ALA A 102 -45.24 -16.19 -16.55
CA ALA A 102 -44.37 -17.20 -17.13
C ALA A 102 -44.46 -18.57 -16.42
N GLU A 103 -44.62 -18.59 -15.09
CA GLU A 103 -44.90 -19.82 -14.34
C GLU A 103 -46.19 -20.51 -14.81
N ALA A 104 -47.26 -19.75 -14.97
CA ALA A 104 -48.56 -20.27 -15.46
C ALA A 104 -48.45 -20.79 -16.92
N THR A 105 -47.71 -20.09 -17.78
CA THR A 105 -47.45 -20.49 -19.17
C THR A 105 -46.69 -21.81 -19.23
N LEU A 106 -45.65 -21.98 -18.41
CA LEU A 106 -44.93 -23.25 -18.33
C LEU A 106 -45.83 -24.40 -17.83
N GLN A 107 -46.66 -24.14 -16.83
CA GLN A 107 -47.59 -25.14 -16.32
C GLN A 107 -48.56 -25.59 -17.40
N LYS A 108 -49.11 -24.65 -18.21
CA LYS A 108 -49.96 -24.97 -19.37
C LYS A 108 -49.21 -25.82 -20.40
N ALA A 109 -48.01 -25.44 -20.80
CA ALA A 109 -47.21 -26.19 -21.76
C ALA A 109 -46.89 -27.61 -21.28
N LYS A 110 -46.57 -27.80 -20.01
CA LYS A 110 -46.33 -29.11 -19.39
C LYS A 110 -47.62 -29.99 -19.38
N ALA A 111 -48.77 -29.39 -19.17
CA ALA A 111 -50.05 -30.12 -19.23
C ALA A 111 -50.33 -30.65 -20.65
N ILE A 112 -50.09 -29.82 -21.68
CA ILE A 112 -50.23 -30.21 -23.11
C ILE A 112 -49.22 -31.32 -23.46
N LEU A 113 -47.96 -31.19 -23.04
CA LEU A 113 -46.96 -32.25 -23.29
C LEU A 113 -47.35 -33.56 -22.63
N SER A 114 -47.89 -33.54 -21.41
CA SER A 114 -48.35 -34.73 -20.71
C SER A 114 -49.55 -35.39 -21.43
N GLU A 115 -50.45 -34.59 -22.05
CA GLU A 115 -51.53 -35.10 -22.85
C GLU A 115 -51.01 -35.76 -24.14
N THR A 116 -50.14 -35.06 -24.90
CA THR A 116 -49.57 -35.58 -26.17
C THR A 116 -48.69 -36.80 -25.91
N ASP A 117 -47.95 -36.87 -24.82
CA ASP A 117 -47.17 -38.05 -24.42
C ASP A 117 -48.04 -39.29 -24.24
N LYS A 118 -49.18 -39.14 -23.51
CA LYS A 118 -50.14 -40.21 -23.34
C LYS A 118 -50.79 -40.64 -24.66
N ARG A 119 -51.04 -39.66 -25.58
CA ARG A 119 -51.58 -39.91 -26.91
C ARG A 119 -50.58 -40.67 -27.76
N LEU A 120 -49.31 -40.24 -27.78
CA LEU A 120 -48.24 -40.90 -28.50
C LEU A 120 -47.99 -42.33 -28.00
N LYS A 121 -47.99 -42.54 -26.70
CA LYS A 121 -47.87 -43.88 -26.11
C LYS A 121 -48.95 -44.81 -26.58
N ARG A 122 -50.19 -44.34 -26.55
CA ARG A 122 -51.35 -45.13 -27.09
C ARG A 122 -51.21 -45.39 -28.59
N ALA A 123 -50.84 -44.41 -29.40
CA ALA A 123 -50.63 -44.58 -30.84
C ALA A 123 -49.54 -45.64 -31.14
N LYS A 124 -48.44 -45.64 -30.39
CA LYS A 124 -47.40 -46.67 -30.52
C LYS A 124 -47.84 -48.08 -30.17
N GLU A 125 -48.87 -48.26 -29.30
CA GLU A 125 -49.45 -49.54 -29.00
C GLU A 125 -50.43 -49.97 -30.08
N LEU A 126 -51.25 -49.05 -30.61
CA LEU A 126 -52.26 -49.31 -31.64
C LEU A 126 -51.68 -49.68 -33.01
N ILE A 127 -50.53 -49.04 -33.40
CA ILE A 127 -49.84 -49.38 -34.65
C ILE A 127 -49.25 -50.80 -34.62
N LYS A 128 -48.76 -51.23 -33.45
CA LYS A 128 -48.23 -52.58 -33.25
C LYS A 128 -49.37 -53.62 -33.42
N ALA A 129 -50.61 -53.24 -33.07
CA ALA A 129 -51.78 -54.07 -33.22
C ALA A 129 -52.52 -53.95 -34.60
N GLY A 130 -51.98 -53.09 -35.52
CA GLY A 130 -52.54 -52.91 -36.85
C GLY A 130 -53.78 -52.02 -36.92
N TYR A 131 -54.10 -51.23 -35.89
CA TYR A 131 -55.31 -50.43 -35.81
C TYR A 131 -55.20 -49.00 -36.34
N ILE A 132 -54.02 -48.49 -36.55
CA ILE A 132 -53.78 -47.15 -37.11
C ILE A 132 -52.75 -47.21 -38.26
N SER A 133 -52.69 -46.15 -39.09
CA SER A 133 -51.71 -45.99 -40.17
C SER A 133 -50.38 -45.39 -39.70
N GLU A 134 -49.31 -45.61 -40.46
CA GLU A 134 -48.01 -44.91 -40.20
C GLU A 134 -48.16 -43.39 -40.24
N ALA A 135 -48.95 -42.84 -41.16
CA ALA A 135 -49.18 -41.40 -41.27
C ALA A 135 -49.86 -40.83 -40.01
N GLU A 136 -50.75 -41.62 -39.33
CA GLU A 136 -51.40 -41.22 -38.07
C GLU A 136 -50.41 -41.25 -36.89
N LEU A 137 -49.48 -42.22 -36.86
CA LEU A 137 -48.40 -42.25 -35.89
C LEU A 137 -47.45 -41.03 -36.09
N ASP A 138 -47.02 -40.77 -37.35
CA ASP A 138 -46.15 -39.63 -37.68
C ASP A 138 -46.77 -38.28 -37.23
N LEU A 139 -48.09 -38.12 -37.46
CA LEU A 139 -48.81 -36.92 -36.98
C LEU A 139 -48.74 -36.78 -35.44
N THR A 140 -48.96 -37.90 -34.72
CA THR A 140 -48.91 -37.89 -33.26
C THR A 140 -47.51 -37.64 -32.73
N GLU A 141 -46.48 -38.18 -33.38
CA GLU A 141 -45.08 -37.89 -33.05
C GLU A 141 -44.71 -36.41 -33.28
N LYS A 142 -45.18 -35.83 -34.39
CA LYS A 142 -45.05 -34.39 -34.66
C LYS A 142 -45.73 -33.54 -33.58
N GLU A 143 -46.99 -33.88 -33.20
CA GLU A 143 -47.72 -33.16 -32.16
C GLU A 143 -46.95 -33.19 -30.82
N HIS A 144 -46.40 -34.35 -30.45
CA HIS A 144 -45.60 -34.51 -29.24
C HIS A 144 -44.31 -33.69 -29.32
N ALA A 145 -43.61 -33.72 -30.46
CA ALA A 145 -42.40 -32.95 -30.66
C ALA A 145 -42.63 -31.41 -30.56
N VAL A 146 -43.74 -30.92 -31.09
CA VAL A 146 -44.19 -29.53 -30.98
C VAL A 146 -44.47 -29.17 -29.51
N ALA A 147 -45.17 -30.05 -28.77
CA ALA A 147 -45.44 -29.81 -27.36
C ALA A 147 -44.17 -29.81 -26.50
N ASP A 148 -43.22 -30.70 -26.79
CA ASP A 148 -41.90 -30.69 -26.11
C ASP A 148 -41.11 -29.40 -26.38
N ALA A 149 -41.11 -28.93 -27.64
CA ALA A 149 -40.52 -27.65 -27.99
C ALA A 149 -41.16 -26.46 -27.27
N SER A 150 -42.52 -26.48 -27.13
CA SER A 150 -43.26 -25.44 -26.41
C SER A 150 -42.94 -25.42 -24.91
N VAL A 151 -42.68 -26.56 -24.29
CA VAL A 151 -42.21 -26.61 -22.89
C VAL A 151 -40.85 -25.97 -22.76
N LYS A 152 -39.88 -26.25 -23.65
CA LYS A 152 -38.56 -25.66 -23.65
C LYS A 152 -38.61 -24.13 -23.83
N GLU A 153 -39.48 -23.66 -24.73
CA GLU A 153 -39.70 -22.22 -24.91
C GLU A 153 -40.22 -21.55 -23.63
N ALA A 154 -41.22 -22.17 -22.98
CA ALA A 154 -41.82 -21.68 -21.76
C ALA A 154 -40.82 -21.73 -20.57
N GLU A 155 -39.93 -22.73 -20.52
CA GLU A 155 -38.83 -22.81 -19.53
C GLU A 155 -37.84 -21.68 -19.70
N ASN A 156 -37.44 -21.37 -20.94
CA ASN A 156 -36.58 -20.25 -21.23
C ASN A 156 -37.24 -18.91 -20.87
N SER A 157 -38.50 -18.73 -21.19
CA SER A 157 -39.29 -17.55 -20.84
C SER A 157 -39.38 -17.36 -19.31
N LEU A 158 -39.60 -18.45 -18.58
CA LEU A 158 -39.59 -18.42 -17.12
C LEU A 158 -38.21 -18.07 -16.55
N ALA A 159 -37.12 -18.58 -17.14
CA ALA A 159 -35.76 -18.26 -16.71
C ALA A 159 -35.48 -16.76 -16.89
N ILE A 160 -35.89 -16.17 -17.99
CA ILE A 160 -35.75 -14.71 -18.26
C ILE A 160 -36.58 -13.92 -17.25
N ALA A 161 -37.84 -14.29 -16.98
CA ALA A 161 -38.68 -13.59 -16.03
C ALA A 161 -38.10 -13.66 -14.60
N LYS A 162 -37.56 -14.80 -14.19
CA LYS A 162 -36.86 -14.98 -12.91
C LYS A 162 -35.64 -14.08 -12.81
N LEU A 163 -34.83 -14.00 -13.87
CA LEU A 163 -33.63 -13.16 -13.92
C LEU A 163 -33.99 -11.67 -13.79
N ASN A 164 -35.01 -11.20 -14.55
CA ASN A 164 -35.50 -9.82 -14.48
C ASN A 164 -36.01 -9.46 -13.07
N TYR A 165 -36.80 -10.35 -12.46
CA TYR A 165 -37.28 -10.19 -11.09
C TYR A 165 -36.10 -10.12 -10.09
N SER A 166 -35.07 -10.96 -10.27
CA SER A 166 -33.91 -10.97 -9.41
C SER A 166 -33.09 -9.66 -9.44
N TYR A 167 -33.11 -8.94 -10.57
CA TYR A 167 -32.48 -7.63 -10.73
C TYR A 167 -33.14 -6.51 -9.93
N SER A 168 -34.32 -6.74 -9.38
CA SER A 168 -34.96 -5.83 -8.44
C SER A 168 -34.32 -5.86 -7.05
N PHE A 169 -33.52 -6.87 -6.75
CA PHE A 169 -32.86 -7.06 -5.46
C PHE A 169 -31.36 -6.84 -5.63
N ILE A 170 -30.91 -5.62 -5.30
CA ILE A 170 -29.53 -5.21 -5.45
C ILE A 170 -28.67 -5.86 -4.36
N ARG A 171 -27.53 -6.42 -4.76
CA ARG A 171 -26.54 -7.02 -3.86
C ARG A 171 -25.18 -6.37 -4.09
N SER A 172 -24.33 -6.38 -3.07
CA SER A 172 -22.93 -5.99 -3.26
C SER A 172 -22.22 -7.02 -4.15
N PRO A 173 -21.37 -6.57 -5.09
CA PRO A 173 -20.56 -7.48 -5.90
C PRO A 173 -19.44 -8.14 -5.08
N ILE A 174 -19.03 -7.54 -3.96
CA ILE A 174 -17.98 -8.04 -3.07
C ILE A 174 -18.39 -7.88 -1.59
N ASN A 175 -17.73 -8.60 -0.70
CA ASN A 175 -17.80 -8.32 0.73
C ASN A 175 -16.90 -7.13 1.05
N GLY A 176 -17.39 -6.20 1.88
CA GLY A 176 -16.59 -5.03 2.22
C GLY A 176 -17.37 -3.92 2.89
N VAL A 177 -16.74 -2.76 2.98
CA VAL A 177 -17.33 -1.55 3.57
C VAL A 177 -17.71 -0.57 2.47
N VAL A 178 -18.91 0.01 2.59
CA VAL A 178 -19.36 1.07 1.69
C VAL A 178 -18.57 2.34 1.96
N THR A 179 -17.93 2.87 0.94
CA THR A 179 -17.14 4.11 1.03
C THR A 179 -17.85 5.34 0.48
N ALA A 180 -18.83 5.13 -0.41
CA ALA A 180 -19.65 6.21 -0.94
C ALA A 180 -21.04 5.70 -1.31
N ARG A 181 -22.08 6.51 -1.07
CA ARG A 181 -23.47 6.28 -1.43
C ARG A 181 -23.96 7.45 -2.29
N PHE A 182 -24.55 7.15 -3.44
CA PHE A 182 -24.97 8.15 -4.44
C PHE A 182 -26.49 8.20 -4.66
N VAL A 183 -27.27 7.46 -3.87
CA VAL A 183 -28.71 7.31 -4.04
C VAL A 183 -29.45 7.42 -2.72
N GLU A 184 -30.71 7.85 -2.79
CA GLU A 184 -31.62 7.97 -1.65
C GLU A 184 -32.83 7.06 -1.79
N LEU A 185 -33.50 6.79 -0.68
CA LEU A 185 -34.78 6.07 -0.68
C LEU A 185 -35.82 6.87 -1.47
N GLY A 186 -36.48 6.22 -2.43
CA GLY A 186 -37.46 6.85 -3.31
C GLY A 186 -36.93 7.35 -4.65
N ASP A 187 -35.61 7.38 -4.81
CA ASP A 187 -35.00 7.75 -6.09
C ASP A 187 -35.39 6.78 -7.20
N THR A 188 -35.52 7.30 -8.41
CA THR A 188 -35.64 6.49 -9.63
C THR A 188 -34.26 6.36 -10.28
N ILE A 189 -33.77 5.14 -10.35
CA ILE A 189 -32.47 4.82 -10.96
C ILE A 189 -32.66 4.17 -12.33
N VAL A 190 -31.69 4.39 -13.22
CA VAL A 190 -31.63 3.78 -14.56
C VAL A 190 -30.63 2.65 -14.58
N LYS A 191 -30.83 1.65 -15.42
CA LYS A 191 -29.88 0.56 -15.62
C LYS A 191 -28.46 1.10 -15.88
N GLY A 192 -27.48 0.61 -15.11
CA GLY A 192 -26.08 1.04 -15.17
C GLY A 192 -25.72 2.18 -14.24
N ASN A 193 -26.67 2.89 -13.62
CA ASN A 193 -26.36 3.92 -12.62
C ASN A 193 -25.67 3.31 -11.42
N ILE A 194 -24.61 4.00 -10.98
CA ILE A 194 -23.85 3.65 -9.80
C ILE A 194 -24.62 4.14 -8.56
N MET A 195 -24.87 3.23 -7.64
CA MET A 195 -25.57 3.48 -6.38
C MET A 195 -24.63 3.74 -5.22
N GLY A 196 -23.41 3.20 -5.29
CA GLY A 196 -22.39 3.34 -4.26
C GLY A 196 -21.10 2.63 -4.63
N THR A 197 -20.10 2.76 -3.77
CA THR A 197 -18.80 2.10 -3.90
C THR A 197 -18.54 1.26 -2.65
N VAL A 198 -18.04 0.04 -2.85
CA VAL A 198 -17.63 -0.89 -1.77
C VAL A 198 -16.18 -1.24 -1.94
N VAL A 199 -15.43 -1.24 -0.84
CA VAL A 199 -14.03 -1.68 -0.81
C VAL A 199 -13.89 -2.90 0.10
N SER A 200 -13.08 -3.87 -0.34
CA SER A 200 -12.73 -5.01 0.50
C SER A 200 -11.71 -4.57 1.56
N ILE A 201 -11.99 -4.91 2.82
CA ILE A 201 -11.06 -4.64 3.93
C ILE A 201 -10.13 -5.82 4.23
N ASP A 202 -10.32 -6.96 3.56
CA ASP A 202 -9.54 -8.18 3.81
C ASP A 202 -8.14 -8.12 3.15
N SER A 203 -7.98 -7.26 2.16
CA SER A 203 -6.75 -7.13 1.37
C SER A 203 -6.42 -5.66 1.16
N LEU A 204 -5.72 -5.07 2.14
CA LEU A 204 -5.22 -3.71 2.07
C LEU A 204 -3.73 -3.70 1.71
N TYR A 205 -3.31 -2.66 1.01
CA TYR A 205 -1.91 -2.40 0.70
C TYR A 205 -1.59 -0.92 0.92
N VAL A 206 -0.31 -0.63 1.08
CA VAL A 206 0.19 0.74 1.11
C VAL A 206 0.76 1.06 -0.25
N GLU A 207 0.26 2.12 -0.86
CA GLU A 207 0.81 2.70 -2.07
C GLU A 207 1.82 3.78 -1.67
N GLY A 208 3.03 3.71 -2.20
CA GLY A 208 4.07 4.73 -2.04
C GLY A 208 4.68 5.07 -3.39
N PHE A 209 5.34 6.22 -3.46
CA PHE A 209 5.96 6.72 -4.70
C PHE A 209 7.45 6.92 -4.47
N ILE A 210 8.28 6.19 -5.21
CA ILE A 210 9.75 6.23 -5.14
C ILE A 210 10.29 7.03 -6.32
N ASP A 211 11.30 7.87 -6.06
CA ASP A 211 11.98 8.66 -7.08
C ASP A 211 12.65 7.77 -8.14
N GLU A 212 12.67 8.23 -9.38
CA GLU A 212 13.31 7.54 -10.50
C GLU A 212 14.80 7.24 -10.23
N ALA A 213 15.50 8.13 -9.51
CA ALA A 213 16.89 7.94 -9.17
C ALA A 213 17.16 6.74 -8.25
N ASP A 214 16.17 6.36 -7.44
CA ASP A 214 16.31 5.29 -6.45
C ASP A 214 15.62 3.98 -6.83
N ILE A 215 14.81 3.97 -7.89
CA ILE A 215 14.01 2.79 -8.25
C ILE A 215 14.87 1.55 -8.56
N SER A 216 16.09 1.75 -9.07
CA SER A 216 17.01 0.65 -9.35
C SER A 216 17.39 -0.17 -8.10
N LYS A 217 17.26 0.41 -6.93
CA LYS A 217 17.54 -0.21 -5.62
C LYS A 217 16.33 -0.96 -5.06
N VAL A 218 15.12 -0.68 -5.57
CA VAL A 218 13.86 -1.23 -5.08
C VAL A 218 13.44 -2.41 -5.95
N SER A 219 13.10 -3.53 -5.32
CA SER A 219 12.62 -4.72 -6.02
C SER A 219 11.54 -5.44 -5.21
N ILE A 220 10.76 -6.27 -5.90
CA ILE A 220 9.76 -7.13 -5.27
C ILE A 220 10.45 -8.05 -4.26
N GLY A 221 9.82 -8.24 -3.09
CA GLY A 221 10.35 -9.04 -1.98
C GLY A 221 11.17 -8.25 -0.96
N LYS A 222 11.53 -6.98 -1.24
CA LYS A 222 12.19 -6.13 -0.24
C LYS A 222 11.29 -5.85 0.96
N GLU A 223 11.88 -5.85 2.14
CA GLU A 223 11.18 -5.45 3.37
C GLU A 223 10.95 -3.94 3.39
N VAL A 224 9.85 -3.54 3.98
CA VAL A 224 9.50 -2.12 4.18
C VAL A 224 9.16 -1.86 5.63
N ASN A 225 9.51 -0.67 6.09
CA ASN A 225 8.96 -0.04 7.28
C ASN A 225 7.81 0.85 6.83
N ILE A 226 6.69 0.75 7.51
CA ILE A 226 5.50 1.55 7.24
C ILE A 226 5.13 2.27 8.52
N THR A 227 5.09 3.59 8.47
CA THR A 227 4.59 4.43 9.55
C THR A 227 3.28 5.08 9.12
N MET A 228 2.37 5.26 10.07
CA MET A 228 1.05 5.82 9.81
C MET A 228 0.75 6.90 10.85
N ASP A 229 0.21 8.03 10.42
CA ASP A 229 -0.12 9.16 11.31
C ASP A 229 -1.07 8.76 12.45
N ALA A 230 -1.95 7.80 12.16
CA ALA A 230 -2.86 7.24 13.17
C ALA A 230 -2.16 6.38 14.25
N TYR A 231 -0.91 5.99 14.05
CA TYR A 231 -0.12 5.11 14.92
C TYR A 231 1.32 5.61 15.05
N GLN A 232 1.51 6.84 15.53
CA GLN A 232 2.77 7.60 15.51
C GLN A 232 3.98 6.88 16.16
N ASP A 233 3.73 6.03 17.17
CA ASP A 233 4.78 5.33 17.91
C ASP A 233 5.03 3.88 17.42
N ARG A 234 4.42 3.49 16.28
CA ARG A 234 4.53 2.12 15.76
C ARG A 234 5.03 2.08 14.34
N VAL A 235 6.05 1.28 14.12
CA VAL A 235 6.55 0.91 12.78
C VAL A 235 6.01 -0.46 12.43
N PHE A 236 5.24 -0.54 11.37
CA PHE A 236 4.71 -1.78 10.85
C PHE A 236 5.67 -2.34 9.80
N LYS A 237 5.85 -3.65 9.82
CA LYS A 237 6.66 -4.34 8.81
C LYS A 237 5.79 -4.77 7.65
N GLY A 238 6.33 -4.64 6.46
CA GLY A 238 5.68 -5.08 5.24
C GLY A 238 6.69 -5.62 4.22
N VAL A 239 6.18 -5.94 3.05
CA VAL A 239 6.98 -6.43 1.93
C VAL A 239 6.49 -5.80 0.63
N VAL A 240 7.41 -5.32 -0.20
CA VAL A 240 7.11 -4.87 -1.57
C VAL A 240 6.62 -6.07 -2.38
N TYR A 241 5.40 -6.02 -2.90
CA TYR A 241 4.88 -7.08 -3.75
C TYR A 241 4.65 -6.63 -5.21
N ARG A 242 4.66 -5.31 -5.45
CA ARG A 242 4.52 -4.75 -6.79
C ARG A 242 5.32 -3.46 -6.91
N VAL A 243 5.99 -3.32 -8.05
CA VAL A 243 6.62 -2.08 -8.51
C VAL A 243 6.01 -1.77 -9.88
N SER A 244 5.49 -0.57 -10.07
CA SER A 244 4.90 -0.17 -11.34
C SER A 244 5.96 -0.14 -12.44
N PRO A 245 5.68 -0.67 -13.63
CA PRO A 245 6.59 -0.55 -14.77
C PRO A 245 6.48 0.82 -15.47
N VAL A 246 5.60 1.69 -14.99
CA VAL A 246 5.31 3.00 -15.61
C VAL A 246 5.64 4.12 -14.64
N VAL A 247 6.32 5.14 -15.14
CA VAL A 247 6.63 6.37 -14.42
C VAL A 247 5.37 7.23 -14.34
N THR A 248 5.09 7.73 -13.15
CA THR A 248 4.04 8.72 -12.90
C THR A 248 4.70 10.11 -12.74
N GLY A 249 4.08 11.14 -13.29
CA GLY A 249 4.57 12.51 -13.26
C GLY A 249 4.82 13.07 -14.67
N GLY A 250 4.56 14.37 -14.84
CA GLY A 250 4.76 15.13 -16.07
C GLY A 250 6.19 15.65 -16.22
N LYS A 251 6.49 16.33 -17.35
CA LYS A 251 7.83 16.92 -17.61
C LYS A 251 8.29 17.96 -16.58
N GLN A 252 7.36 18.52 -15.79
CA GLN A 252 7.62 19.53 -14.76
C GLN A 252 7.37 19.03 -13.33
N GLU A 253 7.01 17.75 -13.18
CA GLU A 253 6.77 17.12 -11.88
C GLU A 253 7.86 16.08 -11.58
N THR A 254 8.08 15.79 -10.30
CA THR A 254 8.99 14.74 -9.89
C THR A 254 8.54 13.39 -10.49
N ARG A 255 9.45 12.74 -11.19
CA ARG A 255 9.20 11.44 -11.83
C ARG A 255 9.33 10.36 -10.78
N THR A 256 8.23 9.67 -10.52
CA THR A 256 8.17 8.63 -9.50
C THR A 256 7.62 7.32 -10.06
N PHE A 257 7.95 6.23 -9.38
CA PHE A 257 7.37 4.91 -9.60
C PHE A 257 6.47 4.54 -8.43
N GLU A 258 5.28 4.07 -8.74
CA GLU A 258 4.37 3.50 -7.74
C GLU A 258 4.92 2.18 -7.22
N VAL A 259 5.03 2.06 -5.91
CA VAL A 259 5.41 0.84 -5.20
C VAL A 259 4.27 0.46 -4.27
N ARG A 260 3.87 -0.81 -4.32
CA ARG A 260 2.85 -1.36 -3.40
C ARG A 260 3.49 -2.30 -2.41
N ALA A 261 3.22 -2.04 -1.15
CA ALA A 261 3.67 -2.86 -0.04
C ALA A 261 2.50 -3.47 0.71
N ARG A 262 2.61 -4.74 1.06
CA ARG A 262 1.65 -5.45 1.89
C ARG A 262 2.15 -5.50 3.32
N LEU A 263 1.31 -5.14 4.29
CA LEU A 263 1.64 -5.26 5.71
C LEU A 263 1.72 -6.76 6.11
N LYS A 264 2.69 -7.09 6.96
CA LYS A 264 2.79 -8.43 7.58
C LYS A 264 1.72 -8.64 8.65
N GLU A 265 1.38 -7.57 9.36
CA GLU A 265 0.34 -7.54 10.40
C GLU A 265 -0.60 -6.38 10.14
N MET A 266 -1.91 -6.66 10.14
CA MET A 266 -2.94 -5.65 9.88
C MET A 266 -3.42 -5.05 11.20
N PRO A 267 -3.27 -3.74 11.43
CA PRO A 267 -3.85 -3.09 12.61
C PRO A 267 -5.38 -3.13 12.57
N PRO A 268 -6.06 -3.30 13.73
CA PRO A 268 -7.50 -3.52 13.76
C PRO A 268 -8.35 -2.33 13.29
N ALA A 269 -7.81 -1.11 13.33
CA ALA A 269 -8.54 0.11 12.95
C ALA A 269 -8.05 0.74 11.63
N ILE A 270 -7.28 -0.02 10.83
CA ILE A 270 -6.79 0.48 9.54
C ILE A 270 -7.94 0.61 8.55
N LYS A 271 -7.96 1.73 7.81
CA LYS A 271 -9.00 2.02 6.81
C LYS A 271 -8.36 2.47 5.49
N PRO A 272 -8.95 2.11 4.35
CA PRO A 272 -8.60 2.72 3.07
C PRO A 272 -8.69 4.25 3.15
N GLY A 273 -7.73 4.93 2.51
CA GLY A 273 -7.63 6.39 2.54
C GLY A 273 -6.73 6.96 3.65
N MET A 274 -6.30 6.16 4.62
CA MET A 274 -5.34 6.63 5.64
C MET A 274 -3.98 6.90 5.00
N SER A 275 -3.30 7.93 5.51
CA SER A 275 -1.93 8.27 5.14
C SER A 275 -0.93 7.28 5.76
N ALA A 276 0.09 6.93 4.99
CA ALA A 276 1.17 6.09 5.44
C ALA A 276 2.49 6.49 4.75
N GLU A 277 3.58 6.46 5.47
CA GLU A 277 4.91 6.64 4.92
C GLU A 277 5.56 5.28 4.69
N VAL A 278 6.19 5.10 3.53
CA VAL A 278 6.82 3.84 3.14
C VAL A 278 8.33 4.04 3.03
N GLU A 279 9.06 3.26 3.77
CA GLU A 279 10.50 3.24 3.78
C GLU A 279 11.00 1.84 3.37
N VAL A 280 11.51 1.72 2.16
CA VAL A 280 11.99 0.44 1.61
C VAL A 280 13.40 0.16 2.08
N ILE A 281 13.61 -1.00 2.70
CA ILE A 281 14.94 -1.46 3.12
C ILE A 281 15.64 -2.06 1.91
N VAL A 282 16.57 -1.30 1.34
CA VAL A 282 17.27 -1.71 0.12
C VAL A 282 18.55 -2.52 0.41
N ASP A 283 19.18 -2.26 1.55
CA ASP A 283 20.36 -3.01 2.00
C ASP A 283 20.44 -3.02 3.52
N LYS A 284 21.09 -4.01 4.10
CA LYS A 284 21.34 -4.09 5.55
C LYS A 284 22.71 -4.70 5.83
N ALA A 285 23.30 -4.25 6.92
CA ALA A 285 24.47 -4.89 7.51
C ALA A 285 24.20 -5.16 9.00
N ASP A 286 24.39 -6.38 9.44
CA ASP A 286 24.04 -6.75 10.81
C ASP A 286 25.10 -6.25 11.84
N ASN A 287 26.32 -5.93 11.40
CA ASN A 287 27.42 -5.53 12.27
C ASN A 287 28.36 -4.51 11.58
N ALA A 288 27.79 -3.35 11.17
CA ALA A 288 28.55 -2.28 10.52
C ALA A 288 29.24 -1.38 11.56
N LEU A 289 30.48 -0.99 11.29
CA LEU A 289 31.15 0.08 12.03
C LEU A 289 30.64 1.41 11.49
N ILE A 290 29.87 2.15 12.27
CA ILE A 290 29.22 3.36 11.79
C ILE A 290 29.68 4.61 12.54
N VAL A 291 29.62 5.72 11.83
CA VAL A 291 29.84 7.07 12.35
C VAL A 291 28.74 8.00 11.91
N PRO A 292 28.40 9.04 12.67
CA PRO A 292 27.51 10.08 12.18
C PRO A 292 28.01 10.67 10.86
N SER A 293 27.15 10.74 9.84
CA SER A 293 27.55 11.19 8.48
C SER A 293 28.17 12.55 8.46
N GLN A 294 27.76 13.44 9.36
CA GLN A 294 28.36 14.78 9.53
C GLN A 294 29.83 14.76 10.01
N ALA A 295 30.35 13.63 10.49
CA ALA A 295 31.78 13.51 10.89
C ALA A 295 32.71 13.26 9.69
N VAL A 296 32.12 12.83 8.54
CA VAL A 296 32.89 12.50 7.35
C VAL A 296 33.19 13.76 6.54
N ILE A 297 34.45 13.94 6.19
CA ILE A 297 34.94 15.06 5.39
C ILE A 297 35.40 14.51 4.04
N GLU A 298 34.83 14.99 2.96
CA GLU A 298 35.25 14.61 1.61
C GLU A 298 36.22 15.67 1.06
N ARG A 299 37.43 15.24 0.64
CA ARG A 299 38.41 16.09 0.00
C ARG A 299 39.07 15.33 -1.15
N ASN A 300 39.03 15.91 -2.33
CA ASN A 300 39.69 15.36 -3.52
C ASN A 300 39.36 13.87 -3.79
N GLY A 301 38.08 13.49 -3.57
CA GLY A 301 37.61 12.11 -3.76
C GLY A 301 38.01 11.12 -2.67
N ASN A 302 38.62 11.58 -1.58
CA ASN A 302 38.94 10.78 -0.41
C ASN A 302 38.13 11.22 0.80
N SER A 303 37.76 10.27 1.65
CA SER A 303 37.04 10.54 2.89
C SER A 303 38.00 10.57 4.09
N PHE A 304 37.75 11.50 4.98
CA PHE A 304 38.55 11.71 6.19
C PHE A 304 37.62 11.88 7.40
N ILE A 305 38.14 11.53 8.58
CA ILE A 305 37.48 11.73 9.86
C ILE A 305 38.50 12.25 10.88
N TYR A 306 38.09 13.21 11.71
CA TYR A 306 38.88 13.59 12.86
C TYR A 306 38.64 12.64 14.03
N VAL A 307 39.68 11.92 14.44
CA VAL A 307 39.69 11.04 15.62
C VAL A 307 40.36 11.77 16.77
N VAL A 308 39.81 11.70 17.98
CA VAL A 308 40.41 12.28 19.19
C VAL A 308 41.35 11.26 19.81
N LYS A 309 42.69 11.57 19.81
CA LYS A 309 43.70 10.79 20.52
C LYS A 309 44.55 11.74 21.39
N ASP A 310 44.72 11.43 22.66
CA ASP A 310 45.49 12.22 23.62
C ASP A 310 45.07 13.70 23.67
N SER A 311 43.77 13.97 23.66
CA SER A 311 43.18 15.32 23.60
C SER A 311 43.59 16.14 22.37
N LYS A 312 43.97 15.48 21.29
CA LYS A 312 44.29 16.10 19.99
C LYS A 312 43.43 15.51 18.89
N ALA A 313 43.01 16.34 17.95
CA ALA A 313 42.36 15.88 16.73
C ALA A 313 43.41 15.33 15.76
N ARG A 314 43.21 14.12 15.28
CA ARG A 314 43.99 13.51 14.20
C ARG A 314 43.10 13.27 12.99
N LEU A 315 43.50 13.82 11.85
CA LEU A 315 42.82 13.61 10.58
C LEU A 315 43.25 12.24 10.02
N VAL A 316 42.29 11.29 9.99
CA VAL A 316 42.53 9.92 9.53
C VAL A 316 41.78 9.74 8.21
N GLN A 317 42.48 9.25 7.20
CA GLN A 317 41.84 8.82 5.96
C GLN A 317 41.06 7.52 6.22
N VAL A 318 39.82 7.49 5.76
CA VAL A 318 38.94 6.35 5.93
C VAL A 318 38.41 5.88 4.59
N LYS A 319 38.09 4.60 4.50
CA LYS A 319 37.33 4.07 3.39
C LYS A 319 35.86 3.93 3.87
N THR A 320 34.97 4.70 3.29
CA THR A 320 33.55 4.64 3.57
C THR A 320 32.87 3.56 2.74
N GLY A 321 31.79 3.02 3.28
CA GLY A 321 30.92 2.06 2.62
C GLY A 321 29.56 2.68 2.35
N ARG A 322 28.51 2.03 2.83
CA ARG A 322 27.12 2.48 2.77
C ARG A 322 26.90 3.73 3.62
N SER A 323 25.99 4.60 3.20
CA SER A 323 25.62 5.79 3.98
C SER A 323 24.14 6.09 3.85
N ASN A 324 23.59 6.71 4.89
CA ASN A 324 22.28 7.36 4.88
C ASN A 324 22.40 8.78 5.48
N TRP A 325 21.30 9.47 5.67
CA TRP A 325 21.31 10.84 6.22
C TRP A 325 21.94 10.95 7.61
N THR A 326 21.86 9.93 8.43
CA THR A 326 22.28 9.96 9.83
C THR A 326 23.68 9.36 10.03
N TYR A 327 23.96 8.24 9.37
CA TYR A 327 25.18 7.46 9.59
C TYR A 327 25.85 7.05 8.29
N THR A 328 27.18 6.91 8.36
CA THR A 328 28.03 6.37 7.29
C THR A 328 28.81 5.17 7.82
N GLU A 329 28.79 4.06 7.10
CA GLU A 329 29.61 2.89 7.37
C GLU A 329 31.07 3.17 7.05
N VAL A 330 31.97 2.77 7.95
CA VAL A 330 33.39 2.85 7.73
C VAL A 330 33.99 1.45 7.60
N LEU A 331 34.57 1.18 6.44
CA LEU A 331 35.15 -0.13 6.11
C LEU A 331 36.57 -0.28 6.64
N SER A 332 37.33 0.83 6.72
CA SER A 332 38.71 0.84 7.25
C SER A 332 39.13 2.24 7.63
N GLY A 333 40.17 2.34 8.49
CA GLY A 333 40.79 3.59 8.91
C GLY A 333 40.59 3.94 10.38
N ILE A 334 39.46 3.49 10.98
CA ILE A 334 39.17 3.68 12.41
C ILE A 334 38.68 2.35 13.00
N SER A 335 38.67 2.30 14.34
CA SER A 335 38.30 1.12 15.10
C SER A 335 37.08 1.39 15.99
N GLU A 336 36.38 0.31 16.40
CA GLU A 336 35.36 0.38 17.43
C GLU A 336 35.92 0.94 18.72
N GLY A 337 35.19 1.86 19.36
CA GLY A 337 35.64 2.59 20.55
C GLY A 337 36.41 3.86 20.27
N ASP A 338 36.86 4.12 19.03
CA ASP A 338 37.45 5.41 18.66
C ASP A 338 36.42 6.53 18.87
N GLU A 339 36.93 7.70 19.26
CA GLU A 339 36.11 8.89 19.45
C GLU A 339 36.28 9.83 18.25
N VAL A 340 35.20 10.11 17.52
CA VAL A 340 35.22 10.93 16.31
C VAL A 340 34.57 12.29 16.52
N ILE A 341 35.05 13.31 15.87
CA ILE A 341 34.51 14.67 15.93
C ILE A 341 33.37 14.81 14.93
N ILE A 342 32.18 15.20 15.41
CA ILE A 342 30.99 15.33 14.61
C ILE A 342 30.71 16.75 14.07
N ASN A 343 31.55 17.72 14.43
CA ASN A 343 31.47 19.09 13.93
C ASN A 343 32.82 19.52 13.30
N PRO A 344 33.22 18.89 12.19
CA PRO A 344 34.55 19.07 11.60
C PRO A 344 34.81 20.48 11.07
N ASP A 345 33.78 21.27 10.79
CA ASP A 345 33.87 22.64 10.28
C ASP A 345 34.15 23.67 11.39
N THR A 346 34.43 23.22 12.62
CA THR A 346 34.71 24.09 13.74
C THR A 346 35.98 24.95 13.43
N PRO A 347 35.91 26.29 13.58
CA PRO A 347 37.04 27.17 13.32
C PRO A 347 38.28 26.76 14.12
N LYS A 348 39.46 26.78 13.47
CA LYS A 348 40.76 26.37 14.03
C LYS A 348 40.94 24.86 14.27
N LEU A 349 39.97 24.03 13.95
CA LEU A 349 40.15 22.58 13.93
C LEU A 349 41.06 22.21 12.76
N ARG A 350 42.18 21.56 13.05
CA ARG A 350 43.16 21.06 12.08
C ARG A 350 43.85 19.84 12.65
N ASP A 351 44.52 19.11 11.84
CA ASP A 351 45.33 17.98 12.29
C ASP A 351 46.32 18.40 13.39
N GLY A 352 46.38 17.64 14.49
CA GLY A 352 47.18 17.93 15.66
C GLY A 352 46.64 19.01 16.61
N ALA A 353 45.49 19.64 16.30
CA ALA A 353 44.86 20.63 17.16
C ALA A 353 44.47 20.04 18.52
N ARG A 354 44.72 20.76 19.60
CA ARG A 354 44.25 20.38 20.94
C ARG A 354 42.72 20.59 21.00
N VAL A 355 42.00 19.59 21.44
CA VAL A 355 40.52 19.63 21.51
C VAL A 355 40.01 19.50 22.93
N LYS A 356 38.89 20.15 23.19
CA LYS A 356 38.14 20.05 24.42
C LYS A 356 36.76 19.53 24.10
N ARG A 357 36.33 18.47 24.79
CA ARG A 357 34.97 17.91 24.65
C ARG A 357 33.93 18.87 25.23
N LYS A 358 32.85 19.04 24.51
CA LYS A 358 31.72 19.87 24.94
C LYS A 358 30.52 18.97 25.27
#